data_a741c2bb8dd02c2e84a8f791a0f0d1ab
#
_entry.id   a741c2bb8dd02c2e84a8f791a0f0d1ab
#
_cell.length_a   1.000
_cell.length_b   1.000
_cell.length_c   1.000
_cell.angle_alpha   90.00
_cell.angle_beta   90.00
_cell.angle_gamma   90.00
#
_symmetry.space_group_name_H-M   'P 1'
#
loop_
_entity.id
_entity.type
_entity.pdbx_description
1 polymer ?
#
loop_
_entity_poly.entity_id
_entity_poly.type
_entity_poly.pdbx_seq_one_letter_code
_entity_poly.pdbx_strand_id
1 'polypeptide(L)'
;YHLGYVLGPRINAGGRMGESYLSFNLLSSPNIHIAAQYSSVINGKNQERQKIQTSIINTINSGVDDNQNLINFFYDPTWHIGVLGIIAGRLMRSNKRPSFVMTDSENFIVGSGRSLGGLNIGTLMMEAADKGIIIKGGGHTKACGFTLEKKSWEPFKLFLLDKFIDSTIIQENFYELLLDLTLINNNLLNDLDLLSPFGQNNPEPIFKSENVKIEIVNVFKDKHMKCKLSDQLGNSVIGMMFDSNVESFKSYISLKNEFDCYYKVKRDTYSSQVIVHIEDIH
;
A
#
# COMPACT_ATOMS: atom_id res chain seq x y z
N TYR A 1 -13.94 -6.94 -7.04
CA TYR A 1 -12.56 -7.38 -7.33
C TYR A 1 -12.15 -7.07 -8.78
N HIS A 2 -12.91 -7.57 -9.78
CA HIS A 2 -12.50 -7.49 -11.20
C HIS A 2 -12.31 -6.05 -11.70
N LEU A 3 -13.19 -5.12 -11.34
CA LEU A 3 -13.06 -3.72 -11.75
C LEU A 3 -11.82 -3.06 -11.14
N GLY A 4 -11.59 -3.23 -9.84
CA GLY A 4 -10.51 -2.56 -9.12
C GLY A 4 -9.12 -3.20 -9.33
N TYR A 5 -9.05 -4.52 -9.42
CA TYR A 5 -7.75 -5.24 -9.42
C TYR A 5 -7.38 -5.91 -10.74
N VAL A 6 -8.34 -6.10 -11.66
CA VAL A 6 -8.07 -6.70 -12.97
C VAL A 6 -8.16 -5.67 -14.08
N LEU A 7 -9.30 -5.00 -14.24
CA LEU A 7 -9.53 -4.05 -15.33
C LEU A 7 -8.87 -2.70 -15.06
N GLY A 8 -9.06 -2.11 -13.90
CA GLY A 8 -8.52 -0.80 -13.54
C GLY A 8 -7.00 -0.69 -13.74
N PRO A 9 -6.18 -1.61 -13.20
CA PRO A 9 -4.73 -1.59 -13.43
C PRO A 9 -4.32 -1.69 -14.89
N ARG A 10 -5.06 -2.43 -15.72
CA ARG A 10 -4.80 -2.54 -17.16
C ARG A 10 -5.14 -1.24 -17.89
N ILE A 11 -6.34 -0.72 -17.67
CA ILE A 11 -6.76 0.54 -18.27
C ILE A 11 -5.79 1.67 -17.90
N ASN A 12 -5.34 1.74 -16.65
CA ASN A 12 -4.38 2.74 -16.21
C ASN A 12 -2.94 2.52 -16.71
N ALA A 13 -2.62 1.32 -17.21
CA ALA A 13 -1.25 1.00 -17.63
C ALA A 13 -0.79 1.82 -18.83
N GLY A 14 -1.65 2.06 -19.81
CA GLY A 14 -1.32 2.90 -20.98
C GLY A 14 -0.83 4.30 -20.56
N GLY A 15 -1.59 4.99 -19.73
CA GLY A 15 -1.21 6.33 -19.25
C GLY A 15 0.06 6.34 -18.40
N ARG A 16 0.31 5.30 -17.62
CA ARG A 16 1.54 5.17 -16.83
C ARG A 16 2.79 4.89 -17.67
N MET A 17 2.62 4.21 -18.80
CA MET A 17 3.70 3.85 -19.74
C MET A 17 3.83 4.83 -20.91
N GLY A 18 3.22 6.03 -20.79
CA GLY A 18 3.34 7.10 -21.78
C GLY A 18 2.36 7.04 -22.97
N GLU A 19 1.43 6.09 -22.96
CA GLU A 19 0.51 5.84 -24.08
C GLU A 19 -0.96 5.90 -23.62
N SER A 20 -1.38 7.04 -23.09
CA SER A 20 -2.73 7.21 -22.50
C SER A 20 -3.89 6.98 -23.49
N TYR A 21 -3.65 7.23 -24.79
CA TYR A 21 -4.66 7.01 -25.84
C TYR A 21 -5.10 5.56 -26.00
N LEU A 22 -4.26 4.58 -25.62
CA LEU A 22 -4.57 3.15 -25.77
C LEU A 22 -5.85 2.77 -25.01
N SER A 23 -6.00 3.27 -23.80
CA SER A 23 -7.16 2.97 -22.96
C SER A 23 -8.43 3.63 -23.49
N PHE A 24 -8.32 4.86 -24.00
CA PHE A 24 -9.42 5.53 -24.66
C PHE A 24 -9.86 4.75 -25.90
N ASN A 25 -8.92 4.36 -26.77
CA ASN A 25 -9.22 3.62 -27.99
C ASN A 25 -9.83 2.23 -27.70
N LEU A 26 -9.40 1.56 -26.61
CA LEU A 26 -10.04 0.32 -26.19
C LEU A 26 -11.51 0.55 -25.83
N LEU A 27 -11.79 1.54 -24.97
CA LEU A 27 -13.14 1.79 -24.45
C LEU A 27 -14.09 2.37 -25.51
N SER A 28 -13.57 3.06 -26.52
CA SER A 28 -14.33 3.63 -27.64
C SER A 28 -14.31 2.75 -28.90
N SER A 29 -13.78 1.54 -28.81
CA SER A 29 -13.65 0.63 -29.98
C SER A 29 -15.02 0.31 -30.59
N PRO A 30 -15.18 0.44 -31.92
CA PRO A 30 -16.47 0.25 -32.59
C PRO A 30 -16.85 -1.24 -32.72
N ASN A 31 -15.91 -2.17 -32.58
CA ASN A 31 -16.14 -3.61 -32.72
C ASN A 31 -15.15 -4.43 -31.89
N ILE A 32 -15.49 -5.71 -31.72
CA ILE A 32 -14.74 -6.64 -30.88
C ILE A 32 -13.32 -6.91 -31.39
N HIS A 33 -13.08 -6.88 -32.66
CA HIS A 33 -11.76 -7.18 -33.25
C HIS A 33 -10.76 -6.07 -32.90
N ILE A 34 -11.16 -4.81 -33.05
CA ILE A 34 -10.36 -3.64 -32.69
C ILE A 34 -10.16 -3.60 -31.16
N ALA A 35 -11.23 -3.86 -30.38
CA ALA A 35 -11.13 -3.96 -28.93
C ALA A 35 -10.13 -5.04 -28.49
N ALA A 36 -10.12 -6.21 -29.13
CA ALA A 36 -9.19 -7.28 -28.81
C ALA A 36 -7.73 -6.89 -29.09
N GLN A 37 -7.45 -6.16 -30.16
CA GLN A 37 -6.11 -5.64 -30.46
C GLN A 37 -5.62 -4.69 -29.36
N TYR A 38 -6.41 -3.66 -29.01
CA TYR A 38 -6.04 -2.73 -27.92
C TYR A 38 -5.92 -3.42 -26.57
N SER A 39 -6.79 -4.38 -26.28
CA SER A 39 -6.73 -5.17 -25.04
C SER A 39 -5.41 -5.93 -24.92
N SER A 40 -4.94 -6.55 -26.01
CA SER A 40 -3.65 -7.25 -26.05
C SER A 40 -2.49 -6.30 -25.79
N VAL A 41 -2.46 -5.12 -26.43
CA VAL A 41 -1.42 -4.11 -26.26
C VAL A 41 -1.40 -3.61 -24.81
N ILE A 42 -2.56 -3.24 -24.26
CA ILE A 42 -2.69 -2.75 -22.87
C ILE A 42 -2.27 -3.82 -21.87
N ASN A 43 -2.59 -5.08 -22.11
CA ASN A 43 -2.14 -6.17 -21.24
C ASN A 43 -0.61 -6.30 -21.25
N GLY A 44 0.03 -6.16 -22.40
CA GLY A 44 1.50 -6.09 -22.53
C GLY A 44 2.08 -4.92 -21.74
N LYS A 45 1.51 -3.72 -21.86
CA LYS A 45 1.92 -2.53 -21.08
C LYS A 45 1.74 -2.73 -19.58
N ASN A 46 0.68 -3.41 -19.15
CA ASN A 46 0.50 -3.72 -17.75
C ASN A 46 1.56 -4.71 -17.21
N GLN A 47 1.93 -5.70 -18.01
CA GLN A 47 3.01 -6.63 -17.65
C GLN A 47 4.37 -5.92 -17.58
N GLU A 48 4.68 -5.04 -18.53
CA GLU A 48 5.88 -4.21 -18.54
C GLU A 48 5.94 -3.34 -17.26
N ARG A 49 4.86 -2.63 -16.96
CA ARG A 49 4.74 -1.85 -15.73
C ARG A 49 4.99 -2.69 -14.48
N GLN A 50 4.42 -3.90 -14.40
CA GLN A 50 4.60 -4.80 -13.26
C GLN A 50 6.06 -5.26 -13.11
N LYS A 51 6.75 -5.58 -14.22
CA LYS A 51 8.17 -5.95 -14.23
C LYS A 51 9.04 -4.81 -13.70
N ILE A 52 8.84 -3.59 -14.22
CA ILE A 52 9.56 -2.39 -13.77
C ILE A 52 9.33 -2.18 -12.26
N GLN A 53 8.08 -2.23 -11.81
CA GLN A 53 7.74 -2.06 -10.40
C GLN A 53 8.42 -3.11 -9.50
N THR A 54 8.41 -4.37 -9.91
CA THR A 54 9.04 -5.45 -9.14
C THR A 54 10.55 -5.29 -9.09
N SER A 55 11.20 -4.94 -10.21
CA SER A 55 12.62 -4.67 -10.26
C SER A 55 13.02 -3.55 -9.29
N ILE A 56 12.33 -2.42 -9.33
CA ILE A 56 12.62 -1.28 -8.44
C ILE A 56 12.45 -1.65 -6.97
N ILE A 57 11.35 -2.33 -6.62
CA ILE A 57 11.12 -2.76 -5.23
C ILE A 57 12.21 -3.73 -4.75
N ASN A 58 12.65 -4.66 -5.59
CA ASN A 58 13.73 -5.58 -5.24
C ASN A 58 15.06 -4.83 -5.02
N THR A 59 15.37 -3.85 -5.88
CA THR A 59 16.55 -2.99 -5.71
C THR A 59 16.51 -2.22 -4.39
N ILE A 60 15.37 -1.63 -4.07
CA ILE A 60 15.18 -0.90 -2.81
C ILE A 60 15.37 -1.84 -1.62
N ASN A 61 14.70 -3.00 -1.62
CA ASN A 61 14.76 -3.95 -0.49
C ASN A 61 16.17 -4.55 -0.29
N SER A 62 16.97 -4.67 -1.35
CA SER A 62 18.36 -5.16 -1.23
C SER A 62 19.36 -4.11 -0.74
N GLY A 63 19.00 -2.82 -0.79
CA GLY A 63 19.86 -1.70 -0.41
C GLY A 63 19.46 -0.98 0.88
N VAL A 64 18.35 -1.34 1.49
CA VAL A 64 17.87 -0.66 2.70
C VAL A 64 18.47 -1.29 3.95
N ASP A 65 19.46 -0.61 4.47
CA ASP A 65 19.83 -0.67 5.87
C ASP A 65 19.15 0.55 6.51
N ASP A 66 18.02 0.39 7.18
CA ASP A 66 17.63 1.18 8.32
C ASP A 66 16.14 1.29 8.63
N ASN A 67 15.85 0.93 9.88
CA ASN A 67 14.54 1.03 10.51
C ASN A 67 14.34 2.31 11.35
N GLN A 68 15.18 3.35 11.23
CA GLN A 68 15.16 4.51 12.16
C GLN A 68 14.64 5.82 11.56
N ASN A 69 14.45 5.93 10.25
CA ASN A 69 14.01 7.18 9.63
C ASN A 69 12.50 7.42 9.75
N LEU A 70 12.08 8.63 10.14
CA LEU A 70 10.68 9.05 10.19
C LEU A 70 10.00 9.01 8.81
N ILE A 71 10.78 9.26 7.75
CA ILE A 71 10.34 9.32 6.36
C ILE A 71 11.30 8.50 5.51
N ASN A 72 10.80 7.78 4.56
CA ASN A 72 11.60 7.08 3.58
C ASN A 72 11.74 7.92 2.30
N PHE A 73 12.98 8.10 1.87
CA PHE A 73 13.32 8.75 0.60
C PHE A 73 14.08 7.77 -0.29
N PHE A 74 13.57 7.56 -1.50
CA PHE A 74 14.18 6.70 -2.48
C PHE A 74 14.38 7.45 -3.78
N TYR A 75 15.59 7.45 -4.30
CA TYR A 75 15.95 8.14 -5.53
C TYR A 75 16.85 7.26 -6.39
N ASP A 76 16.53 7.21 -7.67
CA ASP A 76 17.40 6.67 -8.70
C ASP A 76 17.06 7.37 -10.04
N PRO A 77 18.07 7.89 -10.76
CA PRO A 77 17.84 8.67 -11.98
C PRO A 77 17.25 7.85 -13.14
N THR A 78 17.26 6.53 -13.04
CA THR A 78 16.83 5.62 -14.11
C THR A 78 15.40 5.10 -13.95
N TRP A 79 14.75 5.38 -12.82
CA TRP A 79 13.41 4.85 -12.57
C TRP A 79 12.36 5.50 -13.47
N HIS A 80 11.42 4.69 -13.91
CA HIS A 80 10.34 5.16 -14.78
C HIS A 80 9.32 5.99 -13.99
N ILE A 81 9.09 7.24 -14.41
CA ILE A 81 8.24 8.23 -13.72
C ILE A 81 6.81 7.71 -13.47
N GLY A 82 6.23 6.98 -14.41
CA GLY A 82 4.84 6.49 -14.35
C GLY A 82 4.56 5.48 -13.23
N VAL A 83 5.60 4.93 -12.59
CA VAL A 83 5.43 3.93 -11.51
C VAL A 83 5.76 4.48 -10.12
N LEU A 84 6.37 5.68 -10.00
CA LEU A 84 6.81 6.24 -8.71
C LEU A 84 5.71 6.24 -7.65
N GLY A 85 4.51 6.70 -8.00
CA GLY A 85 3.40 6.77 -7.08
C GLY A 85 2.86 5.41 -6.63
N ILE A 86 3.02 4.36 -7.46
CA ILE A 86 2.66 2.99 -7.06
C ILE A 86 3.69 2.45 -6.09
N ILE A 87 4.97 2.69 -6.36
CA ILE A 87 6.09 2.26 -5.52
C ILE A 87 6.02 2.96 -4.16
N ALA A 88 5.86 4.29 -4.15
CA ALA A 88 5.68 5.06 -2.92
C ALA A 88 4.53 4.51 -2.06
N GLY A 89 3.39 4.19 -2.67
CA GLY A 89 2.24 3.61 -1.97
C GLY A 89 2.50 2.20 -1.44
N ARG A 90 3.31 1.40 -2.12
CA ARG A 90 3.68 0.06 -1.65
C ARG A 90 4.67 0.14 -0.49
N LEU A 91 5.71 0.96 -0.63
CA LEU A 91 6.72 1.16 0.42
C LEU A 91 6.12 1.78 1.69
N MET A 92 5.22 2.77 1.53
CA MET A 92 4.49 3.34 2.66
C MET A 92 3.72 2.26 3.46
N ARG A 93 3.02 1.35 2.76
CA ARG A 93 2.27 0.27 3.42
C ARG A 93 3.18 -0.77 4.08
N SER A 94 4.26 -1.19 3.40
CA SER A 94 5.17 -2.20 3.94
C SER A 94 5.99 -1.69 5.11
N ASN A 95 6.44 -0.44 5.04
CA ASN A 95 7.32 0.14 6.06
C ASN A 95 6.56 0.93 7.12
N LYS A 96 5.23 1.09 6.97
CA LYS A 96 4.36 1.88 7.85
C LYS A 96 4.89 3.33 8.07
N ARG A 97 5.48 3.93 7.02
CA ARG A 97 6.10 5.27 7.06
C ARG A 97 5.81 6.03 5.78
N PRO A 98 5.69 7.37 5.86
CA PRO A 98 5.64 8.20 4.66
C PRO A 98 6.81 7.88 3.74
N SER A 99 6.52 7.71 2.46
CA SER A 99 7.54 7.31 1.48
C SER A 99 7.48 8.21 0.25
N PHE A 100 8.62 8.75 -0.11
CA PHE A 100 8.83 9.63 -1.26
C PHE A 100 9.78 8.94 -2.24
N VAL A 101 9.32 8.73 -3.46
CA VAL A 101 10.07 8.05 -4.53
C VAL A 101 10.27 9.00 -5.68
N MET A 102 11.51 9.10 -6.16
CA MET A 102 11.96 10.14 -7.08
C MET A 102 12.83 9.57 -8.19
N THR A 103 12.86 10.30 -9.31
CA THR A 103 13.73 10.02 -10.45
C THR A 103 14.11 11.30 -11.16
N ASP A 104 15.05 11.22 -12.08
CA ASP A 104 15.37 12.32 -12.97
C ASP A 104 14.32 12.48 -14.09
N SER A 105 14.03 13.70 -14.43
CA SER A 105 13.28 14.08 -15.63
C SER A 105 13.96 15.30 -16.23
N GLU A 106 14.70 15.12 -17.31
CA GLU A 106 15.53 16.15 -17.92
C GLU A 106 16.52 16.76 -16.89
N ASN A 107 16.38 18.05 -16.59
CA ASN A 107 17.23 18.78 -15.66
C ASN A 107 16.69 18.80 -14.21
N PHE A 108 15.57 18.15 -13.96
CA PHE A 108 14.85 18.22 -12.69
C PHE A 108 14.76 16.84 -12.03
N ILE A 109 14.49 16.83 -10.75
CA ILE A 109 14.00 15.67 -10.03
C ILE A 109 12.47 15.75 -9.96
N VAL A 110 11.81 14.67 -10.33
CA VAL A 110 10.37 14.51 -10.18
C VAL A 110 10.08 13.39 -9.19
N GLY A 111 9.05 13.56 -8.38
CA GLY A 111 8.74 12.57 -7.35
C GLY A 111 7.27 12.44 -7.05
N SER A 112 6.97 11.36 -6.34
CA SER A 112 5.66 11.10 -5.77
C SER A 112 5.80 10.66 -4.32
N GLY A 113 4.97 11.24 -3.44
CA GLY A 113 4.90 10.91 -2.03
C GLY A 113 3.60 10.21 -1.66
N ARG A 114 3.67 9.34 -0.65
CA ARG A 114 2.52 8.70 -0.02
C ARG A 114 2.69 8.74 1.49
N SER A 115 1.59 9.02 2.21
CA SER A 115 1.54 9.07 3.67
C SER A 115 0.35 8.27 4.19
N LEU A 116 0.48 7.78 5.42
CA LEU A 116 -0.59 7.06 6.13
C LEU A 116 -1.71 8.01 6.56
N GLY A 117 -1.39 9.27 6.82
CA GLY A 117 -2.28 10.29 7.35
C GLY A 117 -1.54 11.18 8.36
N GLY A 118 -2.28 11.89 9.20
CA GLY A 118 -1.74 12.89 10.11
C GLY A 118 -1.50 14.22 9.38
N LEU A 119 -0.36 14.36 8.73
CA LEU A 119 -0.05 15.55 7.92
C LEU A 119 -0.66 15.46 6.51
N ASN A 120 -1.18 16.58 6.04
CA ASN A 120 -1.60 16.74 4.65
C ASN A 120 -0.38 17.01 3.77
N ILE A 121 0.16 15.96 3.14
CA ILE A 121 1.35 16.11 2.29
C ILE A 121 1.09 16.91 1.01
N GLY A 122 -0.15 17.05 0.58
CA GLY A 122 -0.50 17.93 -0.54
C GLY A 122 -0.30 19.40 -0.18
N THR A 123 -0.71 19.85 1.00
CA THR A 123 -0.48 21.21 1.49
C THR A 123 0.99 21.48 1.77
N LEU A 124 1.74 20.49 2.23
CA LEU A 124 3.20 20.62 2.39
C LEU A 124 3.91 20.88 1.06
N MET A 125 3.46 20.24 -0.02
CA MET A 125 4.03 20.52 -1.36
C MET A 125 3.72 21.95 -1.81
N MET A 126 2.54 22.47 -1.53
CA MET A 126 2.19 23.86 -1.83
C MET A 126 3.06 24.82 -1.01
N GLU A 127 3.20 24.58 0.30
CA GLU A 127 4.08 25.39 1.17
C GLU A 127 5.54 25.36 0.69
N ALA A 128 6.05 24.20 0.28
CA ALA A 128 7.40 24.07 -0.25
C ALA A 128 7.59 24.85 -1.57
N ALA A 129 6.55 24.89 -2.42
CA ALA A 129 6.56 25.66 -3.65
C ALA A 129 6.52 27.18 -3.35
N ASP A 130 5.67 27.63 -2.44
CA ASP A 130 5.57 29.02 -2.01
C ASP A 130 6.88 29.54 -1.39
N LYS A 131 7.63 28.67 -0.71
CA LYS A 131 8.97 28.96 -0.17
C LYS A 131 10.09 28.86 -1.21
N GLY A 132 9.80 28.50 -2.45
CA GLY A 132 10.79 28.32 -3.51
C GLY A 132 11.73 27.12 -3.31
N ILE A 133 11.38 26.20 -2.43
CA ILE A 133 12.14 24.96 -2.19
C ILE A 133 11.96 23.98 -3.36
N ILE A 134 10.74 23.92 -3.89
CA ILE A 134 10.41 23.12 -5.08
C ILE A 134 9.82 24.01 -6.17
N ILE A 135 9.92 23.59 -7.43
CA ILE A 135 9.41 24.35 -8.58
C ILE A 135 7.87 24.30 -8.61
N LYS A 136 7.30 23.12 -8.38
CA LYS A 136 5.87 22.89 -8.32
C LYS A 136 5.57 21.61 -7.57
N GLY A 137 4.45 21.58 -6.93
CA GLY A 137 3.96 20.41 -6.23
C GLY A 137 2.52 20.59 -5.79
N GLY A 138 1.90 19.47 -5.41
CA GLY A 138 0.53 19.46 -4.94
C GLY A 138 0.03 18.05 -4.72
N GLY A 139 -1.22 17.93 -4.31
CA GLY A 139 -1.82 16.64 -4.04
C GLY A 139 -2.97 16.74 -3.06
N HIS A 140 -3.16 15.68 -2.32
CA HIS A 140 -4.17 15.53 -1.27
C HIS A 140 -3.52 15.04 0.04
N THR A 141 -4.32 14.83 1.06
CA THR A 141 -3.83 14.47 2.40
C THR A 141 -2.82 13.31 2.40
N LYS A 142 -3.06 12.26 1.62
CA LYS A 142 -2.24 11.04 1.65
C LYS A 142 -1.38 10.81 0.40
N ALA A 143 -1.42 11.72 -0.57
CA ALA A 143 -0.71 11.55 -1.84
C ALA A 143 -0.28 12.90 -2.42
N CYS A 144 0.96 12.97 -2.90
CA CYS A 144 1.47 14.16 -3.56
C CYS A 144 2.35 13.82 -4.77
N GLY A 145 2.55 14.82 -5.62
CA GLY A 145 3.56 14.86 -6.67
C GLY A 145 4.31 16.17 -6.59
N PHE A 146 5.57 16.18 -7.03
CA PHE A 146 6.42 17.37 -6.98
C PHE A 146 7.51 17.34 -8.04
N THR A 147 8.04 18.52 -8.33
CA THR A 147 9.19 18.73 -9.21
C THR A 147 10.13 19.72 -8.54
N LEU A 148 11.42 19.41 -8.48
CA LEU A 148 12.42 20.27 -7.87
C LEU A 148 13.72 20.30 -8.69
N GLU A 149 14.54 21.32 -8.50
CA GLU A 149 15.89 21.38 -9.03
C GLU A 149 16.80 20.40 -8.27
N LYS A 150 17.80 19.81 -8.93
CA LYS A 150 18.75 18.88 -8.28
C LYS A 150 19.43 19.47 -7.04
N LYS A 151 19.78 20.76 -7.10
CA LYS A 151 20.39 21.48 -5.96
C LYS A 151 19.45 21.64 -4.76
N SER A 152 18.14 21.58 -4.96
CA SER A 152 17.11 21.75 -3.93
C SER A 152 16.76 20.46 -3.19
N TRP A 153 17.43 19.35 -3.52
CA TRP A 153 17.14 18.05 -2.89
C TRP A 153 17.34 18.06 -1.37
N GLU A 154 18.50 18.49 -0.88
CA GLU A 154 18.76 18.54 0.56
C GLU A 154 17.86 19.55 1.30
N PRO A 155 17.65 20.80 0.80
CA PRO A 155 16.64 21.70 1.38
C PRO A 155 15.23 21.09 1.47
N PHE A 156 14.78 20.37 0.44
CA PHE A 156 13.48 19.74 0.43
C PHE A 156 13.37 18.59 1.45
N LYS A 157 14.40 17.76 1.56
CA LYS A 157 14.49 16.69 2.54
C LYS A 157 14.42 17.24 3.97
N LEU A 158 15.21 18.26 4.28
CA LEU A 158 15.22 18.91 5.59
C LEU A 158 13.86 19.53 5.91
N PHE A 159 13.24 20.22 4.95
CA PHE A 159 11.90 20.79 5.11
C PHE A 159 10.86 19.71 5.48
N LEU A 160 10.88 18.55 4.80
CA LEU A 160 9.95 17.47 5.14
C LEU A 160 10.25 16.86 6.51
N LEU A 161 11.50 16.60 6.83
CA LEU A 161 11.89 16.07 8.14
C LEU A 161 11.44 16.97 9.28
N ASP A 162 11.64 18.28 9.18
CA ASP A 162 11.18 19.28 10.15
C ASP A 162 9.66 19.15 10.40
N LYS A 163 8.87 19.14 9.31
CA LYS A 163 7.40 19.01 9.40
C LYS A 163 6.92 17.70 10.02
N PHE A 164 7.64 16.62 9.81
CA PHE A 164 7.26 15.31 10.32
C PHE A 164 7.76 15.06 11.76
N ILE A 165 8.83 15.73 12.22
CA ILE A 165 9.27 15.68 13.62
C ILE A 165 8.20 16.26 14.54
N ASP A 166 7.62 17.40 14.16
CA ASP A 166 6.58 18.07 14.94
C ASP A 166 5.22 17.35 14.88
N SER A 167 5.03 16.49 13.89
CA SER A 167 3.83 15.68 13.79
C SER A 167 4.02 14.40 14.57
N THR A 168 3.36 14.27 15.69
CA THR A 168 3.08 12.97 16.28
C THR A 168 2.30 12.17 15.24
N ILE A 169 3.01 11.31 14.49
CA ILE A 169 2.34 10.25 13.73
C ILE A 169 1.82 9.28 14.78
N ILE A 170 0.70 9.64 15.39
CA ILE A 170 -0.05 8.72 16.24
C ILE A 170 -0.60 7.71 15.24
N GLN A 171 0.11 6.60 15.08
CA GLN A 171 -0.45 5.41 14.49
C GLN A 171 -1.42 4.82 15.52
N GLU A 172 -2.54 5.53 15.76
CA GLU A 172 -3.67 4.87 16.38
C GLU A 172 -4.17 3.86 15.36
N ASN A 173 -3.94 2.59 15.67
CA ASN A 173 -4.60 1.53 14.92
C ASN A 173 -6.08 1.66 15.20
N PHE A 174 -6.77 2.25 14.24
CA PHE A 174 -8.21 2.40 14.31
C PHE A 174 -8.86 1.02 14.17
N TYR A 175 -9.78 0.70 15.05
CA TYR A 175 -10.66 -0.46 14.95
C TYR A 175 -12.06 -0.06 15.38
N GLU A 176 -13.07 -0.67 14.78
CA GLU A 176 -14.47 -0.39 15.07
C GLU A 176 -14.94 -1.07 16.36
N LEU A 177 -14.50 -2.31 16.56
CA LEU A 177 -14.94 -3.12 17.71
C LEU A 177 -13.83 -4.06 18.18
N LEU A 178 -13.82 -4.28 19.51
CA LEU A 178 -13.10 -5.38 20.13
C LEU A 178 -13.96 -6.66 19.96
N LEU A 179 -13.37 -7.74 19.45
CA LEU A 179 -14.05 -8.99 19.20
C LEU A 179 -13.36 -10.17 19.89
N ASP A 180 -14.16 -11.00 20.56
CA ASP A 180 -13.74 -12.34 20.93
C ASP A 180 -13.66 -13.23 19.69
N LEU A 181 -12.69 -14.16 19.65
CA LEU A 181 -12.52 -15.06 18.50
C LEU A 181 -13.77 -15.93 18.23
N THR A 182 -14.58 -16.22 19.25
CA THR A 182 -15.84 -16.96 19.13
C THR A 182 -16.90 -16.27 18.28
N LEU A 183 -16.84 -14.93 18.22
CA LEU A 183 -17.77 -14.13 17.43
C LEU A 183 -17.40 -14.08 15.95
N ILE A 184 -16.22 -14.55 15.58
CA ILE A 184 -15.75 -14.58 14.18
C ILE A 184 -16.36 -15.80 13.49
N ASN A 185 -17.58 -15.64 12.99
CA ASN A 185 -18.36 -16.72 12.41
C ASN A 185 -19.17 -16.24 11.19
N ASN A 186 -19.95 -17.13 10.59
CA ASN A 186 -20.75 -16.81 9.41
C ASN A 186 -21.84 -15.76 9.67
N ASN A 187 -22.37 -15.65 10.89
CA ASN A 187 -23.38 -14.64 11.20
C ASN A 187 -22.77 -13.23 11.11
N LEU A 188 -21.62 -13.03 11.77
CA LEU A 188 -20.87 -11.77 11.66
C LEU A 188 -20.56 -11.44 10.19
N LEU A 189 -20.14 -12.42 9.42
CA LEU A 189 -19.80 -12.18 8.01
C LEU A 189 -21.04 -11.80 7.18
N ASN A 190 -22.20 -12.41 7.45
CA ASN A 190 -23.45 -12.04 6.79
C ASN A 190 -23.88 -10.60 7.16
N ASP A 191 -23.71 -10.20 8.43
CA ASP A 191 -23.99 -8.83 8.86
C ASP A 191 -23.06 -7.82 8.19
N LEU A 192 -21.76 -8.15 8.04
CA LEU A 192 -20.79 -7.34 7.31
C LEU A 192 -21.14 -7.23 5.82
N ASP A 193 -21.67 -8.28 5.21
CA ASP A 193 -22.10 -8.27 3.81
C ASP A 193 -23.23 -7.25 3.58
N LEU A 194 -24.07 -6.97 4.58
CA LEU A 194 -25.11 -5.92 4.50
C LEU A 194 -24.55 -4.50 4.45
N LEU A 195 -23.33 -4.29 4.96
CA LEU A 195 -22.64 -2.98 4.92
C LEU A 195 -21.94 -2.74 3.58
N SER A 196 -21.80 -3.78 2.74
CA SER A 196 -21.12 -3.66 1.44
C SER A 196 -21.97 -2.88 0.42
N PRO A 197 -21.38 -2.28 -0.63
CA PRO A 197 -19.97 -2.41 -1.02
C PRO A 197 -19.03 -1.49 -0.24
N PHE A 198 -17.91 -2.04 0.20
CA PHE A 198 -16.84 -1.25 0.83
C PHE A 198 -15.99 -0.51 -0.20
N GLY A 199 -15.48 0.68 0.19
CA GLY A 199 -14.66 1.52 -0.67
C GLY A 199 -14.36 2.88 -0.05
N GLN A 200 -14.17 3.89 -0.89
CA GLN A 200 -13.96 5.25 -0.44
C GLN A 200 -15.23 5.76 0.29
N ASN A 201 -15.06 6.36 1.48
CA ASN A 201 -16.12 6.81 2.38
C ASN A 201 -17.00 5.70 3.01
N ASN A 202 -16.73 4.44 2.71
CA ASN A 202 -17.30 3.30 3.41
C ASN A 202 -16.18 2.25 3.57
N PRO A 203 -15.19 2.49 4.46
CA PRO A 203 -14.08 1.57 4.64
C PRO A 203 -14.58 0.26 5.23
N GLU A 204 -13.89 -0.81 4.87
CA GLU A 204 -14.19 -2.11 5.46
C GLU A 204 -13.78 -2.11 6.93
N PRO A 205 -14.67 -2.58 7.84
CA PRO A 205 -14.40 -2.58 9.28
C PRO A 205 -13.14 -3.36 9.65
N ILE A 206 -12.35 -2.76 10.55
CA ILE A 206 -11.22 -3.40 11.20
C ILE A 206 -11.64 -3.76 12.62
N PHE A 207 -11.35 -4.98 13.01
CA PHE A 207 -11.62 -5.50 14.35
C PHE A 207 -10.32 -5.73 15.09
N LYS A 208 -10.39 -5.74 16.41
CA LYS A 208 -9.28 -6.05 17.29
C LYS A 208 -9.64 -7.26 18.15
N SER A 209 -8.71 -8.19 18.34
CA SER A 209 -8.73 -9.16 19.42
C SER A 209 -7.47 -9.01 20.25
N GLU A 210 -7.61 -9.02 21.56
CA GLU A 210 -6.52 -8.85 22.49
C GLU A 210 -5.99 -10.17 23.01
N ASN A 211 -4.71 -10.20 23.40
CA ASN A 211 -4.06 -11.34 24.04
C ASN A 211 -4.20 -12.65 23.23
N VAL A 212 -4.07 -12.59 21.93
CA VAL A 212 -4.12 -13.77 21.06
C VAL A 212 -2.72 -14.33 20.81
N LYS A 213 -2.59 -15.65 20.83
CA LYS A 213 -1.40 -16.36 20.37
C LYS A 213 -1.45 -16.49 18.85
N ILE A 214 -0.31 -16.28 18.21
CA ILE A 214 -0.19 -16.36 16.76
C ILE A 214 0.83 -17.43 16.39
N GLU A 215 0.38 -18.44 15.66
CA GLU A 215 1.22 -19.52 15.14
C GLU A 215 1.22 -19.47 13.61
N ILE A 216 2.41 -19.52 13.00
CA ILE A 216 2.54 -19.61 11.53
C ILE A 216 2.27 -21.06 11.14
N VAL A 217 1.20 -21.28 10.37
CA VAL A 217 0.83 -22.59 9.84
C VAL A 217 1.53 -22.88 8.52
N ASN A 218 1.62 -21.89 7.64
CA ASN A 218 2.26 -22.05 6.33
C ASN A 218 2.73 -20.69 5.77
N VAL A 219 3.72 -20.75 4.89
CA VAL A 219 4.25 -19.58 4.16
C VAL A 219 4.12 -19.83 2.66
N PHE A 220 3.63 -18.83 1.92
CA PHE A 220 3.44 -18.90 0.47
C PHE A 220 4.22 -17.77 -0.22
N LYS A 221 4.94 -18.10 -1.27
CA LYS A 221 5.70 -17.16 -2.11
C LYS A 221 6.62 -16.24 -1.29
N ASP A 222 7.14 -16.73 -0.16
CA ASP A 222 8.06 -16.04 0.76
C ASP A 222 7.56 -14.68 1.28
N LYS A 223 6.26 -14.40 1.20
CA LYS A 223 5.68 -13.10 1.58
C LYS A 223 4.22 -13.14 2.06
N HIS A 224 3.58 -14.29 2.00
CA HIS A 224 2.23 -14.47 2.52
C HIS A 224 2.24 -15.56 3.58
N MET A 225 1.56 -15.35 4.67
CA MET A 225 1.50 -16.29 5.78
C MET A 225 0.08 -16.68 6.10
N LYS A 226 -0.12 -17.98 6.31
CA LYS A 226 -1.31 -18.51 6.95
C LYS A 226 -0.97 -18.71 8.41
N CYS A 227 -1.73 -18.07 9.29
CA CYS A 227 -1.55 -18.13 10.72
C CYS A 227 -2.77 -18.75 11.39
N LYS A 228 -2.57 -19.27 12.58
CA LYS A 228 -3.63 -19.63 13.52
C LYS A 228 -3.58 -18.62 14.66
N LEU A 229 -4.68 -17.94 14.89
CA LEU A 229 -4.88 -17.07 16.06
C LEU A 229 -5.66 -17.88 17.09
N SER A 230 -5.21 -17.88 18.34
CA SER A 230 -5.87 -18.62 19.43
C SER A 230 -5.97 -17.74 20.67
N ASP A 231 -7.10 -17.78 21.36
CA ASP A 231 -7.27 -17.15 22.68
C ASP A 231 -6.86 -18.09 23.82
N GLN A 232 -6.93 -17.58 25.04
CA GLN A 232 -6.59 -18.35 26.25
C GLN A 232 -7.59 -19.46 26.56
N LEU A 233 -8.81 -19.41 25.98
CA LEU A 233 -9.86 -20.43 26.15
C LEU A 233 -9.76 -21.56 25.12
N GLY A 234 -8.82 -21.46 24.17
CA GLY A 234 -8.61 -22.45 23.12
C GLY A 234 -9.44 -22.24 21.86
N ASN A 235 -10.24 -21.15 21.78
CA ASN A 235 -10.91 -20.78 20.56
C ASN A 235 -9.88 -20.31 19.52
N SER A 236 -10.12 -20.62 18.26
CA SER A 236 -9.15 -20.23 17.23
C SER A 236 -9.79 -19.91 15.89
N VAL A 237 -9.13 -19.04 15.14
CA VAL A 237 -9.50 -18.66 13.77
C VAL A 237 -8.25 -18.67 12.87
N ILE A 238 -8.46 -18.94 11.60
CA ILE A 238 -7.40 -18.86 10.60
C ILE A 238 -7.24 -17.42 10.14
N GLY A 239 -6.00 -16.93 10.22
CA GLY A 239 -5.58 -15.61 9.72
C GLY A 239 -4.72 -15.75 8.48
N MET A 240 -4.86 -14.77 7.58
CA MET A 240 -3.98 -14.59 6.43
C MET A 240 -3.30 -13.24 6.53
N MET A 241 -1.98 -13.21 6.40
CA MET A 241 -1.19 -12.00 6.27
C MET A 241 -0.55 -11.95 4.90
N PHE A 242 -0.68 -10.83 4.21
CA PHE A 242 -0.24 -10.67 2.82
C PHE A 242 0.89 -9.65 2.69
N ASP A 243 1.80 -9.88 1.72
CA ASP A 243 2.90 -8.99 1.34
C ASP A 243 3.79 -8.52 2.52
N SER A 244 4.03 -9.42 3.49
CA SER A 244 4.80 -9.15 4.69
C SER A 244 6.21 -9.75 4.60
N ASN A 245 7.15 -9.15 5.34
CA ASN A 245 8.46 -9.75 5.53
C ASN A 245 8.36 -10.91 6.54
N VAL A 246 8.47 -12.13 6.04
CA VAL A 246 8.29 -13.36 6.83
C VAL A 246 9.31 -13.48 7.95
N GLU A 247 10.58 -13.17 7.72
CA GLU A 247 11.63 -13.30 8.72
C GLU A 247 11.49 -12.26 9.84
N SER A 248 11.18 -11.01 9.48
CA SER A 248 10.88 -9.97 10.48
C SER A 248 9.65 -10.33 11.31
N PHE A 249 8.62 -10.89 10.69
CA PHE A 249 7.42 -11.32 11.40
C PHE A 249 7.69 -12.49 12.36
N LYS A 250 8.44 -13.51 11.92
CA LYS A 250 8.87 -14.62 12.78
C LYS A 250 9.66 -14.13 13.97
N SER A 251 10.62 -13.24 13.75
CA SER A 251 11.41 -12.64 14.82
C SER A 251 10.52 -11.88 15.80
N TYR A 252 9.55 -11.10 15.29
CA TYR A 252 8.66 -10.33 16.13
C TYR A 252 7.75 -11.21 17.01
N ILE A 253 7.09 -12.24 16.45
CA ILE A 253 6.22 -13.13 17.22
C ILE A 253 6.99 -14.03 18.20
N SER A 254 8.31 -14.17 18.05
CA SER A 254 9.15 -14.87 19.03
C SER A 254 9.46 -14.06 20.29
N LEU A 255 9.22 -12.75 20.28
CA LEU A 255 9.51 -11.86 21.41
C LEU A 255 8.43 -11.88 22.48
N LYS A 256 7.21 -12.24 22.14
CA LYS A 256 6.04 -12.26 23.02
C LYS A 256 5.22 -13.54 22.81
N ASN A 257 4.43 -13.91 23.79
CA ASN A 257 3.52 -15.05 23.71
C ASN A 257 2.11 -14.65 23.24
N GLU A 258 1.72 -13.41 23.44
CA GLU A 258 0.38 -12.88 23.16
C GLU A 258 0.48 -11.52 22.52
N PHE A 259 -0.46 -11.23 21.61
CA PHE A 259 -0.50 -10.04 20.79
C PHE A 259 -1.91 -9.47 20.70
N ASP A 260 -2.00 -8.18 20.54
CA ASP A 260 -3.19 -7.54 20.05
C ASP A 260 -3.20 -7.64 18.51
N CYS A 261 -4.22 -8.25 17.95
CA CYS A 261 -4.32 -8.51 16.53
C CYS A 261 -5.44 -7.66 15.90
N TYR A 262 -5.09 -6.92 14.85
CA TYR A 262 -6.01 -6.08 14.06
C TYR A 262 -6.26 -6.75 12.72
N TYR A 263 -7.53 -6.92 12.37
CA TYR A 263 -7.89 -7.71 11.19
C TYR A 263 -9.24 -7.32 10.59
N LYS A 264 -9.44 -7.77 9.36
CA LYS A 264 -10.75 -7.78 8.68
C LYS A 264 -11.28 -9.20 8.61
N VAL A 265 -12.59 -9.36 8.79
CA VAL A 265 -13.24 -10.68 8.67
C VAL A 265 -13.61 -10.92 7.22
N LYS A 266 -13.25 -12.08 6.68
CA LYS A 266 -13.41 -12.43 5.27
C LYS A 266 -13.95 -13.83 5.09
N ARG A 267 -14.53 -14.08 3.93
CA ARG A 267 -14.80 -15.43 3.44
C ARG A 267 -13.61 -15.91 2.61
N ASP A 268 -13.04 -17.04 2.96
CA ASP A 268 -12.02 -17.67 2.12
C ASP A 268 -12.64 -18.09 0.78
N THR A 269 -12.02 -17.66 -0.30
CA THR A 269 -12.50 -17.92 -1.66
C THR A 269 -12.40 -19.38 -2.08
N TYR A 270 -11.59 -20.19 -1.41
CA TYR A 270 -11.36 -21.60 -1.74
C TYR A 270 -12.18 -22.54 -0.88
N SER A 271 -12.22 -22.31 0.43
CA SER A 271 -12.89 -23.20 1.38
C SER A 271 -14.25 -22.69 1.84
N SER A 272 -14.63 -21.47 1.47
CA SER A 272 -15.84 -20.78 1.97
C SER A 272 -15.89 -20.60 3.50
N GLN A 273 -14.82 -20.91 4.20
CA GLN A 273 -14.70 -20.71 5.64
C GLN A 273 -14.51 -19.24 6.00
N VAL A 274 -14.89 -18.88 7.21
CA VAL A 274 -14.59 -17.56 7.76
C VAL A 274 -13.11 -17.53 8.16
N ILE A 275 -12.40 -16.55 7.69
CA ILE A 275 -10.99 -16.27 7.99
C ILE A 275 -10.83 -14.82 8.37
N VAL A 276 -9.70 -14.45 8.92
CA VAL A 276 -9.33 -13.05 9.13
C VAL A 276 -8.14 -12.67 8.25
N HIS A 277 -8.19 -11.48 7.68
CA HIS A 277 -7.04 -10.85 7.03
C HIS A 277 -6.34 -9.97 8.06
N ILE A 278 -5.17 -10.38 8.51
CA ILE A 278 -4.37 -9.67 9.51
C ILE A 278 -3.80 -8.41 8.86
N GLU A 279 -4.14 -7.25 9.42
CA GLU A 279 -3.65 -5.94 8.98
C GLU A 279 -2.45 -5.49 9.80
N ASP A 280 -2.48 -5.78 11.14
CA ASP A 280 -1.41 -5.41 12.06
C ASP A 280 -1.43 -6.27 13.34
N ILE A 281 -0.30 -6.26 14.09
CA ILE A 281 -0.16 -6.91 15.40
C ILE A 281 0.71 -6.06 16.34
N HIS A 282 0.40 -6.05 17.63
CA HIS A 282 1.13 -5.31 18.65
C HIS A 282 1.43 -6.11 19.91
#